data_b746588f85925ff502eb35c14d80aab9
#
_entry.id   b746588f85925ff502eb35c14d80aab9
#
_cell.length_a   1.000
_cell.length_b   1.000
_cell.length_c   1.000
_cell.angle_alpha   90.00
_cell.angle_beta   90.00
_cell.angle_gamma   90.00
#
_symmetry.space_group_name_H-M   'P 1'
#
loop_
_entity.id
_entity.type
_entity.pdbx_description
1 polymer ?
#
loop_
_entity_poly.entity_id
_entity_poly.type
_entity_poly.pdbx_seq_one_letter_code
_entity_poly.pdbx_strand_id
1 'polypeptide(L)'
;VMMPCVPPWKSEWVPRGNAPSGYRSHIALCKAADETYLVGWVDYEPGYAPNVQAELEANRDNFVNGMQAQLLTTTNTTWQGFPALEFTARRGDTHDITSRVVMKATRPYQLAVLTPAGQHRSANIDRFMASQRLK
;
A
#
# COMPACT_ATOMS: atom_id res chain seq x y z
N VAL A 1 7.93 -8.45 6.13
CA VAL A 1 6.83 -8.95 5.31
C VAL A 1 7.25 -10.24 4.62
N MET A 2 6.37 -11.23 4.66
CA MET A 2 6.58 -12.52 3.99
C MET A 2 5.86 -12.51 2.64
N MET A 3 6.61 -12.20 1.59
CA MET A 3 6.09 -12.29 0.22
C MET A 3 6.30 -13.71 -0.32
N PRO A 4 5.36 -14.23 -1.14
CA PRO A 4 5.48 -15.57 -1.72
C PRO A 4 6.52 -15.66 -2.83
N CYS A 5 7.23 -14.58 -3.12
CA CYS A 5 8.27 -14.48 -4.13
C CYS A 5 9.32 -13.48 -3.70
N VAL A 6 10.49 -13.50 -4.34
CA VAL A 6 11.57 -12.55 -4.05
C VAL A 6 11.41 -11.33 -4.98
N PRO A 7 10.98 -10.18 -4.45
CA PRO A 7 10.73 -9.02 -5.28
C PRO A 7 11.99 -8.22 -5.55
N PRO A 8 12.13 -7.62 -6.72
CA PRO A 8 13.08 -6.55 -6.91
C PRO A 8 12.60 -5.29 -6.17
N TRP A 9 13.51 -4.62 -5.46
CA TRP A 9 13.22 -3.35 -4.80
C TRP A 9 13.54 -2.20 -5.74
N LYS A 10 12.66 -1.19 -5.75
CA LYS A 10 12.88 0.07 -6.45
C LYS A 10 12.76 1.22 -5.47
N SER A 11 13.69 2.17 -5.56
CA SER A 11 13.65 3.42 -4.80
C SER A 11 13.70 4.57 -5.78
N GLU A 12 12.81 5.54 -5.60
CA GLU A 12 12.68 6.66 -6.52
C GLU A 12 12.45 7.95 -5.74
N TRP A 13 13.16 9.01 -6.13
CA TRP A 13 12.89 10.35 -5.63
C TRP A 13 11.73 10.95 -6.44
N VAL A 14 10.69 11.39 -5.75
CA VAL A 14 9.53 12.02 -6.38
C VAL A 14 9.48 13.48 -5.93
N PRO A 15 9.69 14.43 -6.85
CA PRO A 15 9.62 15.84 -6.49
C PRO A 15 8.19 16.23 -6.14
N ARG A 16 8.07 17.15 -5.19
CA ARG A 16 6.79 17.67 -4.72
C ARG A 16 6.70 19.12 -5.17
N GLY A 17 5.89 19.38 -6.20
CA GLY A 17 5.75 20.73 -6.74
C GLY A 17 7.10 21.30 -7.18
N ASN A 18 7.48 22.44 -6.59
CA ASN A 18 8.78 23.07 -6.88
C ASN A 18 9.88 22.42 -6.03
N ALA A 19 10.93 21.90 -6.68
CA ALA A 19 12.11 21.39 -5.99
C ALA A 19 12.69 22.45 -5.06
N PRO A 20 13.34 22.07 -3.92
CA PRO A 20 13.87 20.75 -3.60
C PRO A 20 12.93 19.84 -2.79
N SER A 21 11.72 20.26 -2.46
CA SER A 21 10.88 19.41 -1.62
C SER A 21 10.38 18.19 -2.39
N GLY A 22 10.19 17.07 -1.67
CA GLY A 22 9.78 15.84 -2.28
C GLY A 22 9.82 14.67 -1.30
N TYR A 23 9.75 13.47 -1.83
CA TYR A 23 9.82 12.27 -1.03
C TYR A 23 10.52 11.15 -1.81
N ARG A 24 11.01 10.16 -1.07
CA ARG A 24 11.58 8.95 -1.66
C ARG A 24 10.60 7.81 -1.50
N SER A 25 10.16 7.26 -2.63
CA SER A 25 9.27 6.11 -2.66
C SER A 25 10.09 4.83 -2.77
N HIS A 26 9.72 3.83 -1.96
CA HIS A 26 10.34 2.50 -1.99
C HIS A 26 9.22 1.51 -2.27
N ILE A 27 9.41 0.66 -3.26
CA ILE A 27 8.39 -0.29 -3.67
C ILE A 27 9.01 -1.63 -4.04
N ALA A 28 8.35 -2.70 -3.63
CA ALA A 28 8.65 -4.05 -4.06
C ALA A 28 7.37 -4.70 -4.54
N LEU A 29 7.44 -5.36 -5.69
CA LEU A 29 6.28 -5.98 -6.30
C LEU A 29 6.69 -7.33 -6.88
N CYS A 30 5.89 -8.36 -6.66
CA CYS A 30 6.12 -9.67 -7.27
C CYS A 30 4.83 -10.42 -7.53
N LYS A 31 4.90 -11.40 -8.39
CA LYS A 31 3.76 -12.26 -8.72
C LYS A 31 4.01 -13.68 -8.25
N ALA A 32 2.97 -14.31 -7.71
CA ALA A 32 2.97 -15.72 -7.37
C ALA A 32 1.63 -16.29 -7.84
N ALA A 33 1.65 -17.26 -8.75
CA ALA A 33 0.47 -17.76 -9.44
C ALA A 33 -0.27 -16.58 -10.10
N ASP A 34 -1.55 -16.40 -9.82
CA ASP A 34 -2.35 -15.31 -10.37
C ASP A 34 -2.42 -14.08 -9.47
N GLU A 35 -1.66 -14.07 -8.38
CA GLU A 35 -1.69 -13.01 -7.37
C GLU A 35 -0.50 -12.08 -7.52
N THR A 36 -0.73 -10.78 -7.38
CA THR A 36 0.33 -9.78 -7.37
C THR A 36 0.42 -9.17 -5.98
N TYR A 37 1.62 -9.14 -5.42
CA TYR A 37 1.91 -8.66 -4.07
C TYR A 37 2.75 -7.41 -4.15
N LEU A 38 2.36 -6.39 -3.39
CA LEU A 38 3.04 -5.09 -3.36
C LEU A 38 3.31 -4.68 -1.92
N VAL A 39 4.53 -4.21 -1.67
CA VAL A 39 4.95 -3.59 -0.42
C VAL A 39 5.62 -2.28 -0.76
N GLY A 40 5.28 -1.23 -0.03
CA GLY A 40 5.93 0.05 -0.24
C GLY A 40 5.94 0.92 1.00
N TRP A 41 6.81 1.90 1.01
CA TRP A 41 6.80 2.98 2.00
C TRP A 41 7.38 4.23 1.39
N VAL A 42 7.13 5.35 2.05
CA VAL A 42 7.57 6.66 1.58
C VAL A 42 8.35 7.34 2.70
N ASP A 43 9.51 7.90 2.36
CA ASP A 43 10.28 8.76 3.24
C ASP A 43 10.15 10.21 2.77
N TYR A 44 9.54 11.05 3.61
CA TYR A 44 9.39 12.47 3.31
C TYR A 44 10.62 13.25 3.74
N GLU A 45 10.74 14.46 3.21
CA GLU A 45 11.80 15.39 3.60
C GLU A 45 11.72 15.73 5.09
N PRO A 46 12.86 16.04 5.75
CA PRO A 46 12.87 16.42 7.15
C PRO A 46 11.97 17.64 7.42
N GLY A 47 11.22 17.59 8.51
CA GLY A 47 10.31 18.67 8.90
C GLY A 47 8.90 18.55 8.31
N TYR A 48 8.66 17.61 7.40
CA TYR A 48 7.32 17.37 6.90
C TYR A 48 6.48 16.68 7.98
N ALA A 49 5.37 17.31 8.34
CA ALA A 49 4.47 16.82 9.39
C ALA A 49 3.07 16.64 8.80
N PRO A 50 2.76 15.46 8.24
CA PRO A 50 1.47 15.22 7.62
C PRO A 50 0.36 15.09 8.66
N ASN A 51 -0.86 15.49 8.27
CA ASN A 51 -2.05 15.08 9.00
C ASN A 51 -2.26 13.58 8.75
N VAL A 52 -2.28 12.79 9.83
CA VAL A 52 -2.28 11.32 9.72
C VAL A 52 -3.48 10.80 8.93
N GLN A 53 -4.69 11.24 9.28
CA GLN A 53 -5.89 10.77 8.59
C GLN A 53 -5.91 11.20 7.12
N ALA A 54 -5.54 12.44 6.84
CA ALA A 54 -5.49 12.94 5.47
C ALA A 54 -4.44 12.18 4.65
N GLU A 55 -3.32 11.81 5.26
CA GLU A 55 -2.26 11.06 4.58
C GLU A 55 -2.69 9.63 4.28
N LEU A 56 -3.37 8.97 5.20
CA LEU A 56 -3.92 7.64 4.98
C LEU A 56 -4.91 7.66 3.80
N GLU A 57 -5.81 8.63 3.79
CA GLU A 57 -6.80 8.77 2.72
C GLU A 57 -6.15 9.11 1.38
N ALA A 58 -5.15 9.98 1.39
CA ALA A 58 -4.42 10.36 0.18
C ALA A 58 -3.68 9.16 -0.43
N ASN A 59 -3.03 8.34 0.41
CA ASN A 59 -2.37 7.13 -0.07
C ASN A 59 -3.37 6.15 -0.68
N ARG A 60 -4.52 5.96 -0.03
CA ARG A 60 -5.61 5.15 -0.58
C ARG A 60 -6.06 5.67 -1.94
N ASP A 61 -6.40 6.95 -2.00
CA ASP A 61 -7.01 7.55 -3.20
C ASP A 61 -6.01 7.59 -4.35
N ASN A 62 -4.76 7.92 -4.09
CA ASN A 62 -3.71 7.91 -5.11
C ASN A 62 -3.47 6.51 -5.67
N PHE A 63 -3.50 5.48 -4.81
CA PHE A 63 -3.34 4.10 -5.23
C PHE A 63 -4.54 3.66 -6.09
N VAL A 64 -5.75 3.91 -5.63
CA VAL A 64 -6.98 3.55 -6.36
C VAL A 64 -7.00 4.23 -7.73
N ASN A 65 -6.69 5.52 -7.79
CA ASN A 65 -6.66 6.28 -9.04
C ASN A 65 -5.53 5.78 -9.95
N GLY A 66 -4.35 5.53 -9.41
CA GLY A 66 -3.21 5.02 -10.18
C GLY A 66 -3.46 3.65 -10.78
N MET A 67 -4.25 2.81 -10.11
CA MET A 67 -4.64 1.49 -10.59
C MET A 67 -5.85 1.53 -11.51
N GLN A 68 -6.46 2.70 -11.70
CA GLN A 68 -7.72 2.84 -12.44
C GLN A 68 -8.80 1.92 -11.86
N ALA A 69 -8.86 1.87 -10.53
CA ALA A 69 -9.76 1.00 -9.79
C ALA A 69 -10.90 1.80 -9.18
N GLN A 70 -11.92 1.08 -8.72
CA GLN A 70 -13.05 1.63 -7.98
C GLN A 70 -12.94 1.20 -6.52
N LEU A 71 -13.00 2.16 -5.59
CA LEU A 71 -13.00 1.87 -4.17
C LEU A 71 -14.32 1.20 -3.79
N LEU A 72 -14.25 0.07 -3.08
CA LEU A 72 -15.43 -0.68 -2.64
C LEU A 72 -15.68 -0.50 -1.14
N THR A 73 -14.66 -0.73 -0.31
CA THR A 73 -14.79 -0.60 1.15
C THR A 73 -13.58 0.13 1.71
N THR A 74 -13.78 0.78 2.86
CA THR A 74 -12.70 1.43 3.59
C THR A 74 -13.02 1.37 5.09
N THR A 75 -12.01 1.06 5.90
CA THR A 75 -12.15 0.93 7.35
C THR A 75 -10.94 1.52 8.03
N ASN A 76 -11.16 2.46 8.95
CA ASN A 76 -10.11 2.95 9.84
C ASN A 76 -9.85 1.92 10.92
N THR A 77 -8.58 1.64 11.20
CA THR A 77 -8.16 0.66 12.18
C THR A 77 -6.79 1.03 12.76
N THR A 78 -6.18 0.09 13.45
CA THR A 78 -4.79 0.21 13.89
C THR A 78 -4.03 -1.05 13.49
N TRP A 79 -2.73 -0.91 13.29
CA TRP A 79 -1.84 -2.04 13.06
C TRP A 79 -0.58 -1.85 13.90
N GLN A 80 -0.32 -2.80 14.80
CA GLN A 80 0.82 -2.73 15.74
C GLN A 80 0.85 -1.41 16.51
N GLY A 81 -0.35 -0.90 16.89
CA GLY A 81 -0.48 0.33 17.66
C GLY A 81 -0.45 1.62 16.86
N PHE A 82 -0.27 1.56 15.54
CA PHE A 82 -0.25 2.74 14.68
C PHE A 82 -1.55 2.91 13.91
N PRO A 83 -1.94 4.16 13.61
CA PRO A 83 -3.13 4.40 12.78
C PRO A 83 -3.01 3.73 11.43
N ALA A 84 -4.08 3.09 10.99
CA ALA A 84 -4.11 2.36 9.73
C ALA A 84 -5.46 2.52 9.03
N LEU A 85 -5.48 2.24 7.74
CA LEU A 85 -6.67 2.22 6.93
C LEU A 85 -6.62 1.00 6.03
N GLU A 86 -7.65 0.16 6.12
CA GLU A 86 -7.78 -0.99 5.24
C GLU A 86 -8.88 -0.72 4.22
N PHE A 87 -8.64 -1.12 2.98
CA PHE A 87 -9.61 -0.91 1.93
C PHE A 87 -9.59 -2.03 0.92
N THR A 88 -10.72 -2.18 0.22
CA THR A 88 -10.82 -3.04 -0.94
C THR A 88 -11.24 -2.21 -2.15
N ALA A 89 -10.81 -2.64 -3.32
CA ALA A 89 -11.13 -1.98 -4.57
C ALA A 89 -11.23 -3.03 -5.68
N ARG A 90 -11.76 -2.61 -6.82
CA ARG A 90 -11.87 -3.49 -7.99
C ARG A 90 -11.42 -2.74 -9.24
N ARG A 91 -10.55 -3.37 -10.00
CA ARG A 91 -10.07 -2.84 -11.27
C ARG A 91 -10.88 -3.46 -12.41
N GLY A 92 -11.88 -2.74 -12.89
CA GLY A 92 -12.81 -3.23 -13.91
C GLY A 92 -13.43 -4.56 -13.47
N ASP A 93 -13.53 -5.52 -14.37
CA ASP A 93 -14.01 -6.87 -14.07
C ASP A 93 -12.84 -7.86 -13.94
N THR A 94 -11.61 -7.38 -13.86
CA THR A 94 -10.42 -8.23 -13.99
C THR A 94 -9.76 -8.56 -12.66
N HIS A 95 -9.68 -7.61 -11.71
CA HIS A 95 -8.93 -7.79 -10.48
C HIS A 95 -9.64 -7.25 -9.27
N ASP A 96 -9.56 -7.98 -8.16
CA ASP A 96 -9.90 -7.50 -6.83
C ASP A 96 -8.62 -7.09 -6.11
N ILE A 97 -8.71 -6.02 -5.32
CA ILE A 97 -7.58 -5.44 -4.60
C ILE A 97 -7.90 -5.41 -3.11
N THR A 98 -6.97 -5.90 -2.28
CA THR A 98 -7.03 -5.78 -0.83
C THR A 98 -5.78 -5.04 -0.38
N SER A 99 -5.93 -3.99 0.43
CA SER A 99 -4.81 -3.14 0.82
C SER A 99 -4.92 -2.65 2.25
N ARG A 100 -3.76 -2.34 2.84
CA ARG A 100 -3.62 -1.68 4.14
C ARG A 100 -2.57 -0.60 4.03
N VAL A 101 -2.90 0.60 4.50
CA VAL A 101 -1.95 1.70 4.68
C VAL A 101 -1.79 1.94 6.17
N VAL A 102 -0.55 2.09 6.66
CA VAL A 102 -0.25 2.33 8.07
C VAL A 102 0.68 3.53 8.17
N MET A 103 0.38 4.45 9.10
CA MET A 103 1.24 5.60 9.39
C MET A 103 2.07 5.33 10.63
N LYS A 104 3.37 5.06 10.47
CA LYS A 104 4.31 5.02 11.57
C LYS A 104 5.08 6.34 11.61
N ALA A 105 4.73 7.18 12.57
CA ALA A 105 5.21 8.57 12.64
C ALA A 105 4.91 9.30 11.32
N THR A 106 5.91 9.72 10.56
CA THR A 106 5.72 10.40 9.27
C THR A 106 5.86 9.49 8.07
N ARG A 107 6.03 8.18 8.29
CA ARG A 107 6.29 7.21 7.21
C ARG A 107 5.05 6.37 6.94
N PRO A 108 4.39 6.55 5.79
CA PRO A 108 3.32 5.64 5.39
C PRO A 108 3.89 4.35 4.82
N TYR A 109 3.32 3.23 5.25
CA TYR A 109 3.59 1.89 4.73
C TYR A 109 2.35 1.37 4.03
N GLN A 110 2.53 0.68 2.92
CA GLN A 110 1.40 0.08 2.21
C GLN A 110 1.69 -1.37 1.85
N LEU A 111 0.70 -2.23 2.08
CA LEU A 111 0.61 -3.56 1.50
C LEU A 111 -0.56 -3.58 0.55
N ALA A 112 -0.44 -4.30 -0.56
CA ALA A 112 -1.56 -4.54 -1.45
C ALA A 112 -1.43 -5.90 -2.11
N VAL A 113 -2.57 -6.53 -2.36
CA VAL A 113 -2.65 -7.79 -3.11
C VAL A 113 -3.71 -7.63 -4.17
N LEU A 114 -3.34 -7.97 -5.41
CA LEU A 114 -4.26 -8.02 -6.54
C LEU A 114 -4.52 -9.49 -6.88
N THR A 115 -5.80 -9.84 -6.97
CA THR A 115 -6.22 -11.19 -7.35
C THR A 115 -7.18 -11.11 -8.53
N PRO A 116 -7.27 -12.17 -9.38
CA PRO A 116 -8.32 -12.21 -10.39
C PRO A 116 -9.71 -12.07 -9.76
N ALA A 117 -10.58 -11.31 -10.41
CA ALA A 117 -11.91 -11.03 -9.89
C ALA A 117 -12.71 -12.32 -9.66
N GLY A 118 -13.37 -12.41 -8.51
CA GLY A 118 -14.22 -13.53 -8.16
C GLY A 118 -13.50 -14.74 -7.60
N GLN A 119 -12.17 -14.72 -7.47
CA GLN A 119 -11.45 -15.81 -6.84
C GLN A 119 -11.53 -15.76 -5.33
N HIS A 120 -11.47 -16.95 -4.70
CA HIS A 120 -11.41 -17.04 -3.25
C HIS A 120 -10.06 -16.52 -2.74
N ARG A 121 -10.11 -15.89 -1.56
CA ARG A 121 -8.92 -15.40 -0.88
C ARG A 121 -8.02 -16.56 -0.51
N SER A 122 -6.78 -16.54 -0.99
CA SER A 122 -5.83 -17.62 -0.70
C SER A 122 -5.22 -17.47 0.69
N ALA A 123 -4.69 -18.58 1.23
CA ALA A 123 -3.95 -18.55 2.49
C ALA A 123 -2.68 -17.67 2.39
N ASN A 124 -2.11 -17.53 1.20
CA ASN A 124 -0.96 -16.69 0.95
C ASN A 124 -1.27 -15.23 1.23
N ILE A 125 -2.47 -14.76 0.86
CA ILE A 125 -2.90 -13.38 1.11
C ILE A 125 -2.97 -13.11 2.61
N ASP A 126 -3.62 -13.99 3.36
CA ASP A 126 -3.76 -13.83 4.81
C ASP A 126 -2.41 -13.85 5.50
N ARG A 127 -1.51 -14.74 5.08
CA ARG A 127 -0.15 -14.83 5.63
C ARG A 127 0.65 -13.55 5.32
N PHE A 128 0.55 -13.05 4.11
CA PHE A 128 1.21 -11.83 3.69
C PHE A 128 0.74 -10.62 4.51
N MET A 129 -0.59 -10.44 4.61
CA MET A 129 -1.15 -9.31 5.36
C MET A 129 -0.80 -9.38 6.86
N ALA A 130 -0.80 -10.57 7.44
CA ALA A 130 -0.48 -10.76 8.86
C ALA A 130 1.01 -10.61 9.15
N SER A 131 1.88 -10.77 8.17
CA SER A 131 3.34 -10.76 8.35
C SER A 131 3.94 -9.36 8.40
N GLN A 132 3.14 -8.31 8.20
CA GLN A 132 3.67 -6.94 8.18
C GLN A 132 4.28 -6.56 9.50
N ARG A 133 5.54 -6.10 9.46
CA ARG A 133 6.26 -5.54 10.60
C ARG A 133 6.76 -4.16 10.23
N LEU A 134 6.43 -3.18 11.08
CA LEU A 134 6.84 -1.79 10.87
C LEU A 134 8.24 -1.59 11.45
N LYS A 135 9.10 -0.91 10.70
CA LYS A 135 10.46 -0.63 11.12
C LYS A 135 10.63 0.81 11.55
#